data_759b7f2af612dc91b5e0054b2ba42a33
#
_entry.id   759b7f2af612dc91b5e0054b2ba42a33
#
_cell.length_a   1.000
_cell.length_b   1.000
_cell.length_c   1.000
_cell.angle_alpha   90.00
_cell.angle_beta   90.00
_cell.angle_gamma   90.00
#
_symmetry.space_group_name_H-M   'P 1'
#
loop_
_entity.id
_entity.type
_entity.pdbx_description
1 polymer ?
#
loop_
_entity_poly.entity_id
_entity_poly.type
_entity_poly.pdbx_seq_one_letter_code
_entity_poly.pdbx_strand_id
1 'polypeptide(L)'
;MQDITVRHVRVLDDFKLDLTFSDGKRKVYDMKPQIWGPAFKPMEGNMRFFRKAFLWMGTVAWPENIDIAPEELYANGVENE
;
A
#
# COMPACT_ATOMS: atom_id res chain seq x y z
N MET A 1 17.09 -5.84 -15.16
CA MET A 1 15.68 -5.88 -14.72
C MET A 1 15.38 -4.62 -13.92
N GLN A 2 14.27 -3.96 -14.25
CA GLN A 2 13.90 -2.76 -13.53
C GLN A 2 13.16 -3.12 -12.26
N ASP A 3 13.52 -2.44 -11.19
CA ASP A 3 12.77 -2.57 -9.96
C ASP A 3 11.49 -1.74 -10.06
N ILE A 4 10.39 -2.34 -9.64
CA ILE A 4 9.11 -1.65 -9.61
C ILE A 4 9.01 -0.87 -8.30
N THR A 5 8.65 0.39 -8.40
CA THR A 5 8.43 1.23 -7.23
C THR A 5 7.07 1.91 -7.33
N VAL A 6 6.56 2.35 -6.19
CA VAL A 6 5.31 3.10 -6.12
C VAL A 6 5.63 4.59 -6.30
N ARG A 7 4.92 5.24 -7.21
CA ARG A 7 5.11 6.67 -7.49
C ARG A 7 4.06 7.54 -6.84
N HIS A 8 2.84 7.02 -6.71
CA HIS A 8 1.73 7.73 -6.08
C HIS A 8 0.93 6.78 -5.25
N VAL A 9 0.41 7.27 -4.13
CA VAL A 9 -0.49 6.50 -3.29
C VAL A 9 -1.66 7.40 -2.89
N ARG A 10 -2.87 6.86 -2.99
CA ARG A 10 -4.06 7.53 -2.47
C ARG A 10 -4.82 6.51 -1.63
N VAL A 11 -5.14 6.89 -0.41
CA VAL A 11 -5.87 6.01 0.49
C VAL A 11 -7.35 6.05 0.13
N LEU A 12 -7.92 4.88 -0.06
CA LEU A 12 -9.34 4.72 -0.32
C LEU A 12 -10.03 4.22 0.95
N ASP A 13 -11.35 4.28 0.96
CA ASP A 13 -12.11 3.71 2.06
C ASP A 13 -11.92 2.20 2.13
N ASP A 14 -12.22 1.63 3.28
CA ASP A 14 -12.24 0.18 3.48
C ASP A 14 -10.87 -0.46 3.31
N PHE A 15 -9.82 0.27 3.77
CA PHE A 15 -8.44 -0.25 3.82
C PHE A 15 -7.90 -0.62 2.44
N LYS A 16 -8.18 0.19 1.44
CA LYS A 16 -7.65 -0.01 0.10
C LYS A 16 -6.72 1.13 -0.28
N LEU A 17 -5.77 0.84 -1.14
CA LEU A 17 -4.80 1.81 -1.65
C LEU A 17 -4.91 1.88 -3.17
N ASP A 18 -5.01 3.09 -3.69
CA ASP A 18 -4.94 3.34 -5.13
C ASP A 18 -3.50 3.72 -5.43
N LEU A 19 -2.83 2.91 -6.24
CA LEU A 19 -1.39 3.00 -6.45
C LEU A 19 -1.06 3.24 -7.90
N THR A 20 -0.07 4.11 -8.15
CA THR A 20 0.54 4.24 -9.47
C THR A 20 2.00 3.81 -9.33
N PHE A 21 2.41 2.90 -10.19
CA PHE A 21 3.75 2.34 -10.16
C PHE A 21 4.68 2.99 -11.16
N SER A 22 5.98 2.73 -11.02
CA SER A 22 7.01 3.35 -11.86
C SER A 22 6.88 2.98 -13.34
N ASP A 23 6.22 1.87 -13.66
CA ASP A 23 5.97 1.48 -15.05
C ASP A 23 4.70 2.11 -15.63
N GLY A 24 4.03 2.94 -14.87
CA GLY A 24 2.81 3.63 -15.29
C GLY A 24 1.52 2.88 -14.99
N LYS A 25 1.61 1.65 -14.50
CA LYS A 25 0.39 0.89 -14.16
C LYS A 25 -0.26 1.43 -12.91
N ARG A 26 -1.59 1.39 -12.90
CA ARG A 26 -2.39 1.75 -11.74
C ARG A 26 -3.08 0.52 -11.21
N LYS A 27 -3.01 0.33 -9.90
CA LYS A 27 -3.62 -0.84 -9.27
C LYS A 27 -4.27 -0.42 -7.96
N VAL A 28 -5.29 -1.15 -7.57
CA VAL A 28 -5.91 -1.00 -6.26
C VAL A 28 -5.51 -2.21 -5.43
N TYR A 29 -4.94 -1.95 -4.27
CA TYR A 29 -4.50 -3.01 -3.37
C TYR A 29 -5.38 -3.03 -2.13
N ASP A 30 -5.92 -4.19 -1.81
CA ASP A 30 -6.75 -4.39 -0.62
C ASP A 30 -5.87 -4.83 0.53
N MET A 31 -5.73 -3.97 1.54
CA MET A 31 -4.89 -4.27 2.71
C MET A 31 -5.55 -5.20 3.71
N LYS A 32 -6.85 -5.47 3.57
CA LYS A 32 -7.56 -6.26 4.59
C LYS A 32 -6.91 -7.62 4.87
N PRO A 33 -6.46 -8.38 3.86
CA PRO A 33 -5.80 -9.65 4.17
C PRO A 33 -4.51 -9.50 4.97
N GLN A 34 -3.84 -8.34 4.87
CA GLN A 34 -2.57 -8.10 5.58
C GLN A 34 -2.76 -7.54 6.97
N ILE A 35 -3.86 -6.85 7.22
CA ILE A 35 -4.08 -6.09 8.46
C ILE A 35 -4.06 -6.99 9.69
N TRP A 36 -4.49 -8.22 9.53
CA TRP A 36 -4.55 -9.17 10.65
C TRP A 36 -3.18 -9.67 11.09
N GLY A 37 -2.14 -9.43 10.29
CA GLY A 37 -0.80 -9.84 10.65
C GLY A 37 -0.20 -8.93 11.73
N PRO A 38 0.74 -9.45 12.53
CA PRO A 38 1.31 -8.66 13.64
C PRO A 38 2.05 -7.41 13.17
N ALA A 39 2.59 -7.42 11.95
CA ALA A 39 3.33 -6.27 11.44
C ALA A 39 2.44 -5.06 11.22
N PHE A 40 1.14 -5.24 11.03
CA PHE A 40 0.21 -4.15 10.71
C PHE A 40 -0.80 -3.90 11.82
N LYS A 41 -0.49 -4.35 13.03
CA LYS A 41 -1.44 -4.28 14.14
C LYS A 41 -1.98 -2.88 14.42
N PRO A 42 -1.17 -1.81 14.36
CA PRO A 42 -1.70 -0.48 14.65
C PRO A 42 -2.84 -0.02 13.74
N MET A 43 -2.95 -0.58 12.53
CA MET A 43 -4.02 -0.16 11.63
C MET A 43 -5.23 -1.09 11.67
N GLU A 44 -5.19 -2.15 12.47
CA GLU A 44 -6.31 -3.08 12.57
C GLU A 44 -7.54 -2.36 13.11
N GLY A 45 -8.62 -2.35 12.31
CA GLY A 45 -9.84 -1.66 12.67
C GLY A 45 -9.68 -0.15 12.84
N ASN A 46 -8.62 0.44 12.30
CA ASN A 46 -8.28 1.84 12.55
C ASN A 46 -8.00 2.57 11.25
N MET A 47 -9.06 3.05 10.59
CA MET A 47 -8.92 3.78 9.34
C MET A 47 -8.15 5.09 9.52
N ARG A 48 -8.22 5.70 10.70
CA ARG A 48 -7.47 6.93 10.95
C ARG A 48 -5.97 6.68 10.82
N PHE A 49 -5.49 5.57 11.37
CA PHE A 49 -4.08 5.21 11.24
C PHE A 49 -3.75 4.85 9.80
N PHE A 50 -4.62 4.09 9.15
CA PHE A 50 -4.41 3.68 7.77
C PHE A 50 -4.28 4.88 6.84
N ARG A 51 -5.01 5.95 7.10
CA ARG A 51 -4.95 7.16 6.27
C ARG A 51 -3.64 7.91 6.40
N LYS A 52 -2.78 7.54 7.33
CA LYS A 52 -1.46 8.14 7.47
C LYS A 52 -0.42 7.57 6.52
N ALA A 53 -0.84 6.72 5.58
CA ALA A 53 0.05 6.14 4.58
C ALA A 53 0.80 7.23 3.80
N PHE A 54 2.05 6.97 3.49
CA PHE A 54 2.87 7.90 2.71
C PHE A 54 3.88 7.11 1.88
N LEU A 55 4.41 7.78 0.86
CA LEU A 55 5.47 7.19 0.05
C LEU A 55 6.80 7.24 0.81
N TRP A 56 7.50 6.12 0.82
CA TRP A 56 8.80 6.04 1.45
C TRP A 56 9.65 5.02 0.71
N MET A 57 10.81 5.48 0.22
CA MET A 57 11.79 4.59 -0.44
C MET A 57 11.18 3.73 -1.54
N GLY A 58 10.28 4.31 -2.32
CA GLY A 58 9.66 3.61 -3.44
C GLY A 58 8.54 2.66 -3.08
N THR A 59 8.04 2.72 -1.86
CA THR A 59 6.92 1.90 -1.44
C THR A 59 5.97 2.71 -0.56
N VAL A 60 5.00 2.05 0.05
CA VAL A 60 4.05 2.69 0.96
C VAL A 60 4.42 2.34 2.39
N ALA A 61 4.42 3.34 3.24
CA ALA A 61 4.74 3.17 4.65
C ALA A 61 3.72 3.91 5.52
N TRP A 62 3.75 3.61 6.79
CA TRP A 62 2.94 4.26 7.83
C TRP A 62 3.85 4.62 8.99
N PRO A 63 3.38 5.48 9.91
CA PRO A 63 4.15 5.74 11.14
C PRO A 63 4.47 4.44 11.88
N GLU A 64 5.44 4.50 12.79
CA GLU A 64 5.88 3.38 13.62
C GLU A 64 6.67 2.33 12.83
N ASN A 65 7.37 2.79 11.77
CA ASN A 65 8.25 1.93 10.97
C ASN A 65 7.52 0.77 10.29
N ILE A 66 6.27 1.00 9.91
CA ILE A 66 5.48 0.01 9.20
C ILE A 66 5.59 0.28 7.70
N ASP A 67 5.90 -0.75 6.93
CA ASP A 67 5.90 -0.63 5.48
C ASP A 67 5.48 -1.94 4.84
N ILE A 68 5.28 -1.91 3.52
CA ILE A 68 4.92 -3.11 2.77
C ILE A 68 5.76 -3.10 1.49
N ALA A 69 6.25 -4.25 1.10
CA ALA A 69 7.13 -4.36 -0.05
C ALA A 69 6.39 -3.96 -1.34
N PRO A 70 7.05 -3.18 -2.22
CA PRO A 70 6.39 -2.78 -3.47
C PRO A 70 6.08 -3.98 -4.36
N GLU A 71 6.88 -5.05 -4.28
CA GLU A 71 6.62 -6.27 -5.03
C GLU A 71 5.29 -6.90 -4.65
N GLU A 72 4.97 -6.87 -3.36
CA GLU A 72 3.70 -7.40 -2.89
C GLU A 72 2.53 -6.58 -3.44
N LEU A 73 2.67 -5.27 -3.39
CA LEU A 73 1.64 -4.36 -3.89
C LEU A 73 1.41 -4.56 -5.39
N TYR A 74 2.51 -4.73 -6.13
CA TYR A 74 2.42 -4.88 -7.57
C TYR A 74 1.84 -6.23 -7.96
N ALA A 75 2.28 -7.31 -7.31
CA ALA A 75 1.86 -8.67 -7.67
C ALA A 75 0.40 -8.91 -7.34
N ASN A 76 -0.10 -8.35 -6.24
CA ASN A 76 -1.43 -8.66 -5.74
C ASN A 76 -2.43 -7.53 -5.87
N GLY A 77 -2.01 -6.37 -6.35
CA GLY A 77 -2.93 -5.30 -6.68
C GLY A 77 -3.72 -5.65 -7.94
N VAL A 78 -4.94 -5.13 -8.02
CA VAL A 78 -5.83 -5.34 -9.16
C VAL A 78 -5.73 -4.12 -10.07
N GLU A 79 -5.44 -4.34 -11.35
CA GLU A 79 -5.31 -3.23 -12.29
C GLU A 79 -6.60 -2.44 -12.35
N ASN A 80 -6.44 -1.12 -12.31
CA ASN A 80 -7.54 -0.19 -12.34
C ASN A 80 -7.41 0.63 -13.62
N GLU A 81 -8.34 0.45 -14.52
CA GLU A 81 -8.33 1.16 -15.78
C GLU A 81 -9.03 2.50 -15.72
#